data_2246dc3230d7833457cd598440cbc9a7
#
_entry.id   2246dc3230d7833457cd598440cbc9a7
#
_cell.length_a   1.000
_cell.length_b   1.000
_cell.length_c   1.000
_cell.angle_alpha   90.00
_cell.angle_beta   90.00
_cell.angle_gamma   90.00
#
_symmetry.space_group_name_H-M   'P 1'
#
loop_
_entity.id
_entity.type
_entity.pdbx_description
1 polymer ?
#
loop_
_entity_poly.entity_id
_entity_poly.type
_entity_poly.pdbx_seq_one_letter_code
_entity_poly.pdbx_strand_id
1 'polypeptide(L)'
;MFSRHHRKVKVLFGLSDVFLTALAFEAAYQSRVLLHFERIFHLSFAIHALLLGFSALVWLAMGIWISVYDKLDAGNPRVILRDSLRQSLLGITCLVIAQYLLRLETPLSRSFLGLFAAYSWAFLCLFRLAAANLAGVIRREFGVPHYVMVVGVGESARRLGEALEESSRYGIRLLGFLAEDPAQAPAEVRLGAQYTVHPLAELPALLRRQVIDEVLFAVDTRSLAGLEDILVLCDEEGVRTRVVVDFFPHANSDVYLDRLGSMPLLTFAATPHDEIRLLAKRVVDTVLAAVALALLVPFMILVALLIRLTSPGPVIFKQVRCGLNGRRFTFYKFRSMCRNAEELKASLEHLSRRSTAFKIPNDPRLTPVGHYLRKFSIDEWPQLWNVLKGDMALVGPRPAVPPEVENYKGWQRRRLRMRPGLTCLWALKGRDNLDFETWMKMDMQYIDKWSLALDWKILLLTIPRVLTGKGAH
;
A
#
# COMPACT_ATOMS: atom_id res chain seq x y z
N MET A 1 -4.79 -23.01 -0.91
CA MET A 1 -5.67 -22.82 -2.07
C MET A 1 -5.82 -21.34 -2.41
N PHE A 2 -6.12 -20.48 -1.45
CA PHE A 2 -6.35 -19.06 -1.65
C PHE A 2 -5.20 -18.32 -2.36
N SER A 3 -3.93 -18.47 -1.97
CA SER A 3 -2.84 -17.70 -2.58
C SER A 3 -2.47 -18.13 -4.02
N ARG A 4 -2.43 -19.43 -4.32
CA ARG A 4 -2.14 -19.92 -5.68
C ARG A 4 -3.30 -19.67 -6.64
N HIS A 5 -4.54 -19.83 -6.16
CA HIS A 5 -5.74 -19.54 -6.95
C HIS A 5 -5.86 -18.02 -7.20
N HIS A 6 -5.61 -17.21 -6.17
CA HIS A 6 -5.59 -15.76 -6.27
C HIS A 6 -4.56 -15.27 -7.29
N ARG A 7 -3.36 -15.88 -7.34
CA ARG A 7 -2.33 -15.53 -8.35
C ARG A 7 -2.77 -15.89 -9.77
N LYS A 8 -3.38 -17.07 -9.97
CA LYS A 8 -3.90 -17.48 -11.30
C LYS A 8 -5.04 -16.57 -11.75
N VAL A 9 -5.94 -16.21 -10.85
CA VAL A 9 -7.04 -15.28 -11.10
C VAL A 9 -6.50 -13.90 -11.49
N LYS A 10 -5.52 -13.36 -10.76
CA LYS A 10 -4.88 -12.06 -11.08
C LYS A 10 -4.26 -12.06 -12.48
N VAL A 11 -3.54 -13.13 -12.84
CA VAL A 11 -2.93 -13.26 -14.18
C VAL A 11 -4.00 -13.32 -15.24
N LEU A 12 -5.07 -14.11 -15.04
CA LEU A 12 -6.17 -14.22 -15.98
C LEU A 12 -6.87 -12.88 -16.22
N PHE A 13 -7.20 -12.15 -15.15
CA PHE A 13 -7.80 -10.82 -15.25
C PHE A 13 -6.85 -9.80 -15.88
N GLY A 14 -5.55 -9.86 -15.58
CA GLY A 14 -4.56 -9.02 -16.25
C GLY A 14 -4.48 -9.27 -17.76
N LEU A 15 -4.46 -10.53 -18.18
CA LEU A 15 -4.52 -10.90 -19.60
C LEU A 15 -5.84 -10.48 -20.28
N SER A 16 -6.96 -10.64 -19.55
CA SER A 16 -8.26 -10.16 -20.03
C SER A 16 -8.28 -8.65 -20.23
N ASP A 17 -7.69 -7.89 -19.33
CA ASP A 17 -7.61 -6.43 -19.44
C ASP A 17 -6.80 -6.01 -20.67
N VAL A 18 -5.68 -6.68 -20.95
CA VAL A 18 -4.89 -6.45 -22.18
C VAL A 18 -5.74 -6.69 -23.43
N PHE A 19 -6.43 -7.82 -23.48
CA PHE A 19 -7.28 -8.19 -24.62
C PHE A 19 -8.45 -7.22 -24.80
N LEU A 20 -9.18 -6.91 -23.72
CA LEU A 20 -10.33 -6.00 -23.74
C LEU A 20 -9.93 -4.56 -24.07
N THR A 21 -8.76 -4.13 -23.63
CA THR A 21 -8.21 -2.81 -23.97
C THR A 21 -7.87 -2.74 -25.45
N ALA A 22 -7.26 -3.79 -26.00
CA ALA A 22 -6.99 -3.87 -27.44
C ALA A 22 -8.28 -3.85 -28.26
N LEU A 23 -9.29 -4.62 -27.84
CA LEU A 23 -10.61 -4.63 -28.48
C LEU A 23 -11.30 -3.27 -28.39
N ALA A 24 -11.24 -2.60 -27.24
CA ALA A 24 -11.81 -1.27 -27.04
C ALA A 24 -11.11 -0.21 -27.90
N PHE A 25 -9.78 -0.32 -28.04
CA PHE A 25 -8.99 0.57 -28.88
C PHE A 25 -9.41 0.44 -30.35
N GLU A 26 -9.49 -0.80 -30.84
CA GLU A 26 -9.89 -1.08 -32.20
C GLU A 26 -11.36 -0.66 -32.48
N ALA A 27 -12.25 -0.98 -31.54
CA ALA A 27 -13.65 -0.53 -31.64
C ALA A 27 -13.77 1.00 -31.71
N ALA A 28 -12.99 1.72 -30.89
CA ALA A 28 -12.96 3.18 -30.89
C ALA A 28 -12.37 3.73 -32.18
N TYR A 29 -11.33 3.09 -32.72
CA TYR A 29 -10.72 3.48 -33.99
C TYR A 29 -11.71 3.29 -35.16
N GLN A 30 -12.30 2.12 -35.28
CA GLN A 30 -13.28 1.83 -36.32
C GLN A 30 -14.53 2.73 -36.22
N SER A 31 -15.06 2.92 -35.02
CA SER A 31 -16.18 3.83 -34.77
C SER A 31 -15.83 5.26 -35.18
N ARG A 32 -14.59 5.71 -34.90
CA ARG A 32 -14.16 7.05 -35.29
C ARG A 32 -13.96 7.20 -36.79
N VAL A 33 -13.55 6.15 -37.50
CA VAL A 33 -13.43 6.13 -38.96
C VAL A 33 -14.81 6.16 -39.62
N LEU A 34 -15.77 5.38 -39.09
CA LEU A 34 -17.13 5.32 -39.58
C LEU A 34 -17.95 6.60 -39.34
N LEU A 35 -17.75 7.23 -38.18
CA LEU A 35 -18.39 8.51 -37.85
C LEU A 35 -17.63 9.62 -38.61
N HIS A 36 -18.10 10.01 -39.74
CA HIS A 36 -17.53 11.05 -40.62
C HIS A 36 -17.65 12.43 -39.95
N PHE A 37 -16.84 12.68 -38.91
CA PHE A 37 -16.63 14.04 -38.41
C PHE A 37 -15.75 14.82 -39.39
N GLU A 38 -15.84 16.14 -39.39
CA GLU A 38 -15.21 17.11 -40.32
C GLU A 38 -13.75 16.87 -40.71
N ARG A 39 -12.98 16.04 -39.95
CA ARG A 39 -11.59 15.71 -40.24
C ARG A 39 -11.38 14.21 -40.39
N ILE A 40 -10.68 13.83 -41.46
CA ILE A 40 -10.24 12.45 -41.69
C ILE A 40 -9.28 12.05 -40.57
N PHE A 41 -9.60 10.97 -39.85
CA PHE A 41 -8.75 10.41 -38.80
C PHE A 41 -8.15 9.10 -39.32
N HIS A 42 -6.85 9.12 -39.59
CA HIS A 42 -6.12 7.94 -40.04
C HIS A 42 -4.79 7.85 -39.26
N LEU A 43 -4.52 6.69 -38.69
CA LEU A 43 -3.25 6.39 -38.05
C LEU A 43 -2.43 5.50 -38.98
N SER A 44 -1.14 5.82 -39.17
CA SER A 44 -0.25 4.90 -39.86
C SER A 44 -0.12 3.60 -39.08
N PHE A 45 0.13 2.48 -39.76
CA PHE A 45 0.24 1.17 -39.11
C PHE A 45 1.20 1.16 -37.93
N ALA A 46 2.36 1.81 -38.07
CA ALA A 46 3.35 1.89 -37.01
C ALA A 46 2.84 2.64 -35.76
N ILE A 47 2.18 3.79 -35.95
CA ILE A 47 1.60 4.58 -34.86
C ILE A 47 0.43 3.84 -34.22
N HIS A 48 -0.41 3.20 -35.02
CA HIS A 48 -1.54 2.37 -34.55
C HIS A 48 -1.04 1.23 -33.64
N ALA A 49 -0.07 0.43 -34.09
CA ALA A 49 0.50 -0.66 -33.33
C ALA A 49 1.20 -0.19 -32.04
N LEU A 50 1.94 0.93 -32.12
CA LEU A 50 2.61 1.54 -30.96
C LEU A 50 1.60 1.99 -29.88
N LEU A 51 0.56 2.71 -30.29
CA LEU A 51 -0.47 3.21 -29.37
C LEU A 51 -1.30 2.09 -28.77
N LEU A 52 -1.62 1.06 -29.55
CA LEU A 52 -2.32 -0.13 -29.06
C LEU A 52 -1.49 -0.87 -28.03
N GLY A 53 -0.22 -1.15 -28.31
CA GLY A 53 0.70 -1.80 -27.38
C GLY A 53 0.93 -0.97 -26.10
N PHE A 54 1.13 0.33 -26.26
CA PHE A 54 1.26 1.26 -25.14
C PHE A 54 -0.01 1.30 -24.28
N SER A 55 -1.19 1.36 -24.91
CA SER A 55 -2.47 1.32 -24.20
C SER A 55 -2.63 0.05 -23.39
N ALA A 56 -2.34 -1.11 -23.96
CA ALA A 56 -2.43 -2.40 -23.27
C ALA A 56 -1.52 -2.44 -22.04
N LEU A 57 -0.28 -1.96 -22.14
CA LEU A 57 0.65 -1.87 -21.02
C LEU A 57 0.18 -0.90 -19.94
N VAL A 58 -0.32 0.28 -20.33
CA VAL A 58 -0.80 1.29 -19.39
C VAL A 58 -2.02 0.77 -18.62
N TRP A 59 -3.00 0.15 -19.29
CA TRP A 59 -4.19 -0.40 -18.61
C TRP A 59 -3.84 -1.50 -17.64
N LEU A 60 -2.93 -2.39 -18.02
CA LEU A 60 -2.41 -3.42 -17.12
C LEU A 60 -1.70 -2.81 -15.90
N ALA A 61 -0.80 -1.84 -16.12
CA ALA A 61 -0.08 -1.17 -15.06
C ALA A 61 -1.02 -0.41 -14.10
N MET A 62 -2.03 0.29 -14.63
CA MET A 62 -3.03 0.99 -13.82
C MET A 62 -3.90 0.00 -13.05
N GLY A 63 -4.27 -1.14 -13.64
CA GLY A 63 -5.02 -2.20 -12.96
C GLY A 63 -4.27 -2.77 -11.76
N ILE A 64 -2.97 -3.01 -11.91
CA ILE A 64 -2.07 -3.44 -10.83
C ILE A 64 -1.95 -2.33 -9.77
N TRP A 65 -1.72 -1.10 -10.18
CA TRP A 65 -1.52 0.04 -9.28
C TRP A 65 -2.74 0.34 -8.39
N ILE A 66 -3.94 0.32 -8.98
CA ILE A 66 -5.20 0.53 -8.24
C ILE A 66 -5.57 -0.71 -7.40
N SER A 67 -4.82 -1.83 -7.56
CA SER A 67 -5.13 -3.12 -6.94
C SER A 67 -6.53 -3.63 -7.29
N VAL A 68 -6.96 -3.45 -8.54
CA VAL A 68 -8.27 -3.88 -9.01
C VAL A 68 -8.40 -5.39 -8.92
N TYR A 69 -7.35 -6.11 -9.28
CA TYR A 69 -7.31 -7.58 -9.29
C TYR A 69 -7.39 -8.22 -7.89
N ASP A 70 -7.12 -7.43 -6.83
CA ASP A 70 -7.24 -7.89 -5.44
C ASP A 70 -8.66 -7.80 -4.90
N LYS A 71 -9.50 -6.95 -5.49
CA LYS A 71 -10.86 -6.64 -5.03
C LYS A 71 -11.95 -7.38 -5.80
N LEU A 72 -11.61 -8.07 -6.88
CA LEU A 72 -12.58 -8.75 -7.75
C LEU A 72 -13.33 -9.90 -7.05
N ASP A 73 -12.72 -10.50 -6.04
CA ASP A 73 -13.37 -11.54 -5.23
C ASP A 73 -14.53 -11.00 -4.36
N ALA A 74 -14.59 -9.68 -4.12
CA ALA A 74 -15.64 -9.09 -3.27
C ALA A 74 -17.01 -8.94 -3.95
N GLY A 75 -17.10 -9.13 -5.28
CA GLY A 75 -18.36 -9.18 -6.06
C GLY A 75 -19.25 -7.93 -5.96
N ASN A 76 -18.76 -6.82 -5.38
CA ASN A 76 -19.55 -5.59 -5.22
C ASN A 76 -19.59 -4.78 -6.53
N PRO A 77 -20.75 -4.69 -7.23
CA PRO A 77 -20.85 -4.02 -8.52
C PRO A 77 -20.42 -2.56 -8.48
N ARG A 78 -20.69 -1.84 -7.39
CA ARG A 78 -20.31 -0.43 -7.25
C ARG A 78 -18.79 -0.23 -7.21
N VAL A 79 -18.06 -1.16 -6.59
CA VAL A 79 -16.59 -1.13 -6.54
C VAL A 79 -16.03 -1.41 -7.94
N ILE A 80 -16.56 -2.42 -8.64
CA ILE A 80 -16.15 -2.78 -10.00
C ILE A 80 -16.35 -1.60 -10.96
N LEU A 81 -17.54 -0.98 -10.97
CA LEU A 81 -17.84 0.18 -11.82
C LEU A 81 -16.89 1.35 -11.55
N ARG A 82 -16.70 1.70 -10.28
CA ARG A 82 -15.83 2.81 -9.87
C ARG A 82 -14.37 2.57 -10.23
N ASP A 83 -13.84 1.40 -9.92
CA ASP A 83 -12.41 1.10 -10.11
C ASP A 83 -12.08 0.90 -11.59
N SER A 84 -13.00 0.35 -12.40
CA SER A 84 -12.87 0.30 -13.87
C SER A 84 -12.93 1.70 -14.49
N LEU A 85 -13.79 2.59 -14.00
CA LEU A 85 -13.84 3.98 -14.46
C LEU A 85 -12.53 4.71 -14.17
N ARG A 86 -12.00 4.55 -12.95
CA ARG A 86 -10.71 5.13 -12.56
C ARG A 86 -9.56 4.63 -13.43
N GLN A 87 -9.53 3.33 -13.72
CA GLN A 87 -8.52 2.73 -14.58
C GLN A 87 -8.59 3.32 -16.00
N SER A 88 -9.77 3.43 -16.58
CA SER A 88 -9.96 4.00 -17.92
C SER A 88 -9.60 5.49 -17.98
N LEU A 89 -10.01 6.29 -17.01
CA LEU A 89 -9.68 7.72 -16.95
C LEU A 89 -8.16 7.96 -16.79
N LEU A 90 -7.50 7.22 -15.91
CA LEU A 90 -6.06 7.31 -15.73
C LEU A 90 -5.32 6.82 -16.97
N GLY A 91 -5.79 5.75 -17.61
CA GLY A 91 -5.22 5.25 -18.85
C GLY A 91 -5.27 6.28 -19.97
N ILE A 92 -6.41 6.94 -20.17
CA ILE A 92 -6.56 8.04 -21.16
C ILE A 92 -5.63 9.21 -20.81
N THR A 93 -5.54 9.58 -19.55
CA THR A 93 -4.61 10.64 -19.11
C THR A 93 -3.17 10.32 -19.47
N CYS A 94 -2.73 9.06 -19.25
CA CYS A 94 -1.40 8.61 -19.65
C CYS A 94 -1.20 8.68 -21.18
N LEU A 95 -2.20 8.32 -21.97
CA LEU A 95 -2.14 8.42 -23.43
C LEU A 95 -2.00 9.86 -23.91
N VAL A 96 -2.76 10.79 -23.32
CA VAL A 96 -2.66 12.22 -23.64
C VAL A 96 -1.29 12.75 -23.30
N ILE A 97 -0.73 12.38 -22.15
CA ILE A 97 0.63 12.76 -21.74
C ILE A 97 1.66 12.17 -22.71
N ALA A 98 1.52 10.88 -23.07
CA ALA A 98 2.44 10.22 -23.99
C ALA A 98 2.41 10.87 -25.39
N GLN A 99 1.24 11.23 -25.90
CA GLN A 99 1.11 11.98 -27.16
C GLN A 99 1.91 13.28 -27.13
N TYR A 100 1.86 14.00 -26.02
CA TYR A 100 2.57 15.27 -25.85
C TYR A 100 4.08 15.08 -25.78
N LEU A 101 4.53 14.07 -25.01
CA LEU A 101 5.96 13.77 -24.82
C LEU A 101 6.60 13.20 -26.09
N LEU A 102 5.91 12.33 -26.82
CA LEU A 102 6.41 11.68 -28.03
C LEU A 102 6.28 12.57 -29.28
N ARG A 103 5.68 13.76 -29.16
CA ARG A 103 5.46 14.70 -30.26
C ARG A 103 4.92 14.03 -31.51
N LEU A 104 3.87 13.21 -31.36
CA LEU A 104 3.28 12.48 -32.47
C LEU A 104 2.82 13.47 -33.55
N GLU A 105 3.25 13.24 -34.80
CA GLU A 105 2.92 14.09 -35.95
C GLU A 105 1.42 14.23 -36.18
N THR A 106 0.66 13.17 -35.87
CA THR A 106 -0.79 13.17 -35.93
C THR A 106 -1.39 13.21 -34.52
N PRO A 107 -2.03 14.33 -34.11
CA PRO A 107 -2.67 14.39 -32.79
C PRO A 107 -3.86 13.44 -32.72
N LEU A 108 -3.98 12.73 -31.60
CA LEU A 108 -5.12 11.87 -31.35
C LEU A 108 -6.42 12.70 -31.31
N SER A 109 -7.43 12.25 -32.02
CA SER A 109 -8.72 12.91 -32.05
C SER A 109 -9.39 12.87 -30.68
N ARG A 110 -9.94 14.01 -30.23
CA ARG A 110 -10.70 14.08 -28.94
C ARG A 110 -11.86 13.09 -28.91
N SER A 111 -12.55 12.92 -30.04
CA SER A 111 -13.64 11.94 -30.17
C SER A 111 -13.13 10.50 -30.08
N PHE A 112 -11.96 10.17 -30.65
CA PHE A 112 -11.33 8.87 -30.48
C PHE A 112 -11.01 8.59 -29.00
N LEU A 113 -10.41 9.52 -28.29
CA LEU A 113 -10.07 9.38 -26.87
C LEU A 113 -11.34 9.19 -26.01
N GLY A 114 -12.42 9.94 -26.31
CA GLY A 114 -13.71 9.79 -25.64
C GLY A 114 -14.37 8.43 -25.89
N LEU A 115 -14.39 7.96 -27.14
CA LEU A 115 -14.89 6.64 -27.49
C LEU A 115 -14.06 5.53 -26.86
N PHE A 116 -12.73 5.66 -26.88
CA PHE A 116 -11.85 4.67 -26.26
C PHE A 116 -12.03 4.60 -24.74
N ALA A 117 -12.20 5.74 -24.05
CA ALA A 117 -12.55 5.77 -22.64
C ALA A 117 -13.86 5.06 -22.35
N ALA A 118 -14.90 5.33 -23.15
CA ALA A 118 -16.22 4.74 -22.99
C ALA A 118 -16.20 3.22 -23.24
N TYR A 119 -15.60 2.78 -24.35
CA TYR A 119 -15.52 1.35 -24.69
C TYR A 119 -14.64 0.57 -23.71
N SER A 120 -13.47 1.11 -23.32
CA SER A 120 -12.61 0.44 -22.34
C SER A 120 -13.33 0.28 -21.00
N TRP A 121 -13.99 1.33 -20.50
CA TRP A 121 -14.80 1.23 -19.30
C TRP A 121 -15.94 0.21 -19.43
N ALA A 122 -16.72 0.27 -20.50
CA ALA A 122 -17.85 -0.62 -20.73
C ALA A 122 -17.40 -2.09 -20.81
N PHE A 123 -16.37 -2.40 -21.60
CA PHE A 123 -15.89 -3.77 -21.79
C PHE A 123 -15.30 -4.34 -20.51
N LEU A 124 -14.50 -3.55 -19.77
CA LEU A 124 -13.97 -3.96 -18.47
C LEU A 124 -15.10 -4.20 -17.45
N CYS A 125 -16.10 -3.33 -17.38
CA CYS A 125 -17.24 -3.51 -16.49
C CYS A 125 -18.06 -4.76 -16.84
N LEU A 126 -18.43 -4.92 -18.11
CA LEU A 126 -19.22 -6.08 -18.58
C LEU A 126 -18.50 -7.39 -18.28
N PHE A 127 -17.22 -7.46 -18.64
CA PHE A 127 -16.44 -8.68 -18.39
C PHE A 127 -16.31 -8.98 -16.89
N ARG A 128 -15.97 -7.98 -16.07
CA ARG A 128 -15.77 -8.19 -14.63
C ARG A 128 -17.06 -8.52 -13.90
N LEU A 129 -18.18 -7.91 -14.27
CA LEU A 129 -19.49 -8.24 -13.73
C LEU A 129 -19.93 -9.65 -14.18
N ALA A 130 -19.74 -9.98 -15.45
CA ALA A 130 -20.02 -11.31 -15.97
C ALA A 130 -19.12 -12.37 -15.32
N ALA A 131 -17.81 -12.10 -15.20
CA ALA A 131 -16.86 -13.01 -14.59
C ALA A 131 -17.14 -13.26 -13.10
N ALA A 132 -17.57 -12.23 -12.36
CA ALA A 132 -17.98 -12.37 -10.97
C ALA A 132 -19.19 -13.31 -10.81
N ASN A 133 -20.18 -13.16 -11.69
CA ASN A 133 -21.37 -14.01 -11.71
C ASN A 133 -21.05 -15.42 -12.27
N LEU A 134 -20.31 -15.48 -13.38
CA LEU A 134 -19.98 -16.74 -14.05
C LEU A 134 -19.06 -17.63 -13.22
N ALA A 135 -18.07 -17.04 -12.52
CA ALA A 135 -17.20 -17.79 -11.63
C ALA A 135 -17.98 -18.46 -10.49
N GLY A 136 -19.01 -17.79 -9.96
CA GLY A 136 -19.93 -18.38 -8.97
C GLY A 136 -20.75 -19.53 -9.56
N VAL A 137 -21.28 -19.37 -10.77
CA VAL A 137 -22.09 -20.40 -11.45
C VAL A 137 -21.21 -21.58 -11.90
N ILE A 138 -20.08 -21.34 -12.53
CA ILE A 138 -19.15 -22.40 -12.98
C ILE A 138 -18.66 -23.22 -11.77
N ARG A 139 -18.33 -22.60 -10.65
CA ARG A 139 -17.92 -23.31 -9.45
C ARG A 139 -19.07 -24.10 -8.84
N ARG A 140 -20.29 -23.60 -8.90
CA ARG A 140 -21.47 -24.27 -8.37
C ARG A 140 -21.91 -25.47 -9.20
N GLU A 141 -21.83 -25.36 -10.53
CA GLU A 141 -22.35 -26.36 -11.48
C GLU A 141 -21.27 -27.35 -11.95
N PHE A 142 -20.02 -26.90 -12.11
CA PHE A 142 -18.90 -27.67 -12.67
C PHE A 142 -17.71 -27.80 -11.70
N GLY A 143 -17.72 -27.11 -10.56
CA GLY A 143 -16.66 -27.20 -9.55
C GLY A 143 -16.80 -28.47 -8.73
N VAL A 144 -15.73 -29.24 -8.62
CA VAL A 144 -15.65 -30.30 -7.62
C VAL A 144 -15.72 -29.63 -6.24
N PRO A 145 -16.71 -29.95 -5.39
CA PRO A 145 -16.78 -29.38 -4.04
C PRO A 145 -15.51 -29.72 -3.29
N HIS A 146 -14.97 -28.74 -2.59
CA HIS A 146 -13.76 -28.89 -1.78
C HIS A 146 -14.16 -29.12 -0.33
N TYR A 147 -13.95 -30.32 0.14
CA TYR A 147 -14.39 -30.77 1.45
C TYR A 147 -13.31 -30.50 2.51
N VAL A 148 -13.72 -29.84 3.58
CA VAL A 148 -12.81 -29.38 4.65
C VAL A 148 -13.29 -29.89 6.01
N MET A 149 -12.37 -30.39 6.82
CA MET A 149 -12.58 -30.66 8.25
C MET A 149 -11.75 -29.72 9.10
N VAL A 150 -12.26 -29.39 10.28
CA VAL A 150 -11.60 -28.51 11.24
C VAL A 150 -11.24 -29.28 12.50
N VAL A 151 -9.96 -29.29 12.88
CA VAL A 151 -9.47 -29.82 14.15
C VAL A 151 -9.53 -28.72 15.20
N GLY A 152 -10.23 -28.98 16.29
CA GLY A 152 -10.51 -28.04 17.36
C GLY A 152 -11.99 -27.69 17.45
N VAL A 153 -12.44 -27.31 18.65
CA VAL A 153 -13.84 -26.91 18.96
C VAL A 153 -13.90 -25.56 19.70
N GLY A 154 -12.76 -24.93 19.93
CA GLY A 154 -12.64 -23.65 20.62
C GLY A 154 -13.11 -22.46 19.76
N GLU A 155 -12.94 -21.26 20.31
CA GLU A 155 -13.40 -20.00 19.67
C GLU A 155 -12.75 -19.77 18.30
N SER A 156 -11.45 -20.06 18.15
CA SER A 156 -10.75 -19.97 16.86
C SER A 156 -11.31 -20.93 15.82
N ALA A 157 -11.70 -22.14 16.23
CA ALA A 157 -12.32 -23.13 15.34
C ALA A 157 -13.73 -22.69 14.92
N ARG A 158 -14.53 -22.09 15.82
CA ARG A 158 -15.85 -21.53 15.47
C ARG A 158 -15.75 -20.40 14.46
N ARG A 159 -14.89 -19.42 14.70
CA ARG A 159 -14.64 -18.30 13.75
C ARG A 159 -14.20 -18.80 12.38
N LEU A 160 -13.32 -19.81 12.37
CA LEU A 160 -12.90 -20.45 11.13
C LEU A 160 -14.07 -21.14 10.43
N GLY A 161 -14.91 -21.84 11.18
CA GLY A 161 -16.12 -22.50 10.67
C GLY A 161 -17.10 -21.50 10.03
N GLU A 162 -17.38 -20.39 10.70
CA GLU A 162 -18.21 -19.28 10.18
C GLU A 162 -17.66 -18.73 8.85
N ALA A 163 -16.34 -18.48 8.80
CA ALA A 163 -15.69 -18.02 7.58
C ALA A 163 -15.74 -19.06 6.43
N LEU A 164 -15.70 -20.35 6.76
CA LEU A 164 -15.85 -21.43 5.78
C LEU A 164 -17.29 -21.54 5.28
N GLU A 165 -18.30 -21.36 6.15
CA GLU A 165 -19.71 -21.30 5.73
C GLU A 165 -19.97 -20.13 4.77
N GLU A 166 -19.50 -18.94 5.09
CA GLU A 166 -19.57 -17.78 4.17
C GLU A 166 -18.92 -18.09 2.81
N SER A 167 -17.85 -18.88 2.84
CA SER A 167 -17.12 -19.34 1.66
C SER A 167 -17.79 -20.49 0.91
N SER A 168 -18.91 -21.03 1.40
CA SER A 168 -19.65 -22.15 0.77
C SER A 168 -20.14 -21.81 -0.65
N ARG A 169 -20.42 -20.53 -0.89
CA ARG A 169 -20.74 -20.00 -2.24
C ARG A 169 -19.62 -20.23 -3.28
N TYR A 170 -18.42 -20.46 -2.82
CA TYR A 170 -17.23 -20.70 -3.65
C TYR A 170 -16.89 -22.20 -3.77
N GLY A 171 -17.80 -23.09 -3.40
CA GLY A 171 -17.65 -24.54 -3.51
C GLY A 171 -16.86 -25.18 -2.35
N ILE A 172 -16.60 -24.45 -1.27
CA ILE A 172 -16.03 -25.03 -0.04
C ILE A 172 -17.16 -25.63 0.80
N ARG A 173 -16.97 -26.87 1.28
CA ARG A 173 -17.93 -27.58 2.11
C ARG A 173 -17.26 -27.97 3.43
N LEU A 174 -17.71 -27.35 4.52
CA LEU A 174 -17.35 -27.81 5.86
C LEU A 174 -18.08 -29.11 6.16
N LEU A 175 -17.33 -30.16 6.49
CA LEU A 175 -17.89 -31.49 6.82
C LEU A 175 -18.22 -31.61 8.31
N GLY A 176 -17.35 -31.07 9.17
CA GLY A 176 -17.51 -31.15 10.62
C GLY A 176 -16.23 -30.74 11.35
N PHE A 177 -16.27 -31.02 12.64
CA PHE A 177 -15.17 -30.69 13.55
C PHE A 177 -14.58 -31.97 14.15
N LEU A 178 -13.30 -31.90 14.57
CA LEU A 178 -12.59 -32.97 15.23
C LEU A 178 -12.12 -32.47 16.60
N ALA A 179 -12.40 -33.21 17.65
CA ALA A 179 -11.99 -32.89 19.02
C ALA A 179 -10.91 -33.85 19.51
N GLU A 180 -9.87 -33.30 20.16
CA GLU A 180 -8.82 -34.09 20.81
C GLU A 180 -9.37 -34.87 21.98
N ASP A 181 -10.18 -34.22 22.84
CA ASP A 181 -10.85 -34.85 23.98
C ASP A 181 -12.38 -34.88 23.76
N PRO A 182 -12.91 -36.01 23.32
CA PRO A 182 -14.34 -36.16 23.06
C PRO A 182 -15.22 -35.99 24.32
N ALA A 183 -14.67 -36.24 25.51
CA ALA A 183 -15.41 -36.15 26.76
C ALA A 183 -15.71 -34.69 27.17
N GLN A 184 -14.88 -33.75 26.74
CA GLN A 184 -15.05 -32.32 27.01
C GLN A 184 -15.64 -31.54 25.81
N ALA A 185 -15.76 -32.17 24.65
CA ALA A 185 -16.28 -31.57 23.46
C ALA A 185 -17.80 -31.64 23.34
N PRO A 186 -18.49 -30.63 22.81
CA PRO A 186 -19.89 -30.72 22.46
C PRO A 186 -20.09 -31.76 21.35
N ALA A 187 -21.20 -32.48 21.33
CA ALA A 187 -21.53 -33.44 20.28
C ALA A 187 -21.70 -32.74 18.90
N GLU A 188 -22.11 -31.48 18.91
CA GLU A 188 -22.37 -30.68 17.74
C GLU A 188 -21.90 -29.21 17.92
N VAL A 189 -21.39 -28.64 16.87
CA VAL A 189 -21.10 -27.21 16.78
C VAL A 189 -22.19 -26.54 15.96
N ARG A 190 -22.87 -25.55 16.52
CA ARG A 190 -23.90 -24.75 15.85
C ARG A 190 -23.27 -23.46 15.32
N LEU A 191 -23.29 -23.31 14.01
CA LEU A 191 -22.98 -22.11 13.28
C LEU A 191 -24.23 -21.64 12.53
N GLY A 192 -24.17 -21.31 11.26
CA GLY A 192 -25.37 -21.18 10.42
C GLY A 192 -26.08 -22.50 10.16
N ALA A 193 -25.33 -23.61 10.15
CA ALA A 193 -25.82 -24.99 10.15
C ALA A 193 -25.32 -25.76 11.38
N GLN A 194 -25.81 -26.98 11.57
CA GLN A 194 -25.34 -27.91 12.60
C GLN A 194 -24.27 -28.85 12.04
N TYR A 195 -23.14 -28.95 12.74
CA TYR A 195 -22.00 -29.78 12.35
C TYR A 195 -21.65 -30.75 13.43
N THR A 196 -21.48 -32.01 13.07
CA THR A 196 -21.06 -33.08 14.00
C THR A 196 -19.60 -32.87 14.42
N VAL A 197 -19.34 -33.19 15.68
CA VAL A 197 -18.00 -33.25 16.25
C VAL A 197 -17.61 -34.71 16.38
N HIS A 198 -16.53 -35.11 15.70
CA HIS A 198 -15.98 -36.44 15.75
C HIS A 198 -14.73 -36.46 16.65
N PRO A 199 -14.47 -37.61 17.34
CA PRO A 199 -13.18 -37.81 17.98
C PRO A 199 -12.02 -37.69 16.97
N LEU A 200 -10.92 -37.05 17.34
CA LEU A 200 -9.74 -36.92 16.47
C LEU A 200 -9.19 -38.30 16.08
N ALA A 201 -9.28 -39.28 16.98
CA ALA A 201 -8.90 -40.68 16.73
C ALA A 201 -9.66 -41.34 15.57
N GLU A 202 -10.83 -40.83 15.18
CA GLU A 202 -11.61 -41.33 14.05
C GLU A 202 -11.13 -40.76 12.69
N LEU A 203 -10.26 -39.79 12.68
CA LEU A 203 -9.78 -39.13 11.43
C LEU A 203 -9.26 -40.17 10.41
N PRO A 204 -8.41 -41.15 10.74
CA PRO A 204 -7.95 -42.15 9.77
C PRO A 204 -9.12 -42.93 9.12
N ALA A 205 -10.18 -43.22 9.88
CA ALA A 205 -11.34 -43.90 9.35
C ALA A 205 -12.21 -42.98 8.48
N LEU A 206 -12.32 -41.71 8.85
CA LEU A 206 -13.03 -40.68 8.08
C LEU A 206 -12.34 -40.40 6.74
N LEU A 207 -11.02 -40.31 6.72
CA LEU A 207 -10.23 -40.13 5.47
C LEU A 207 -10.45 -41.26 4.46
N ARG A 208 -10.69 -42.47 4.94
CA ARG A 208 -10.99 -43.65 4.08
C ARG A 208 -12.47 -43.76 3.65
N ARG A 209 -13.38 -43.16 4.39
CA ARG A 209 -14.84 -43.28 4.13
C ARG A 209 -15.41 -42.10 3.39
N GLN A 210 -14.79 -40.93 3.50
CA GLN A 210 -15.30 -39.69 2.96
C GLN A 210 -14.18 -38.97 2.18
N VAL A 211 -14.57 -38.18 1.17
CA VAL A 211 -13.64 -37.33 0.48
C VAL A 211 -13.36 -36.11 1.37
N ILE A 212 -12.14 -36.00 1.86
CA ILE A 212 -11.64 -34.85 2.62
C ILE A 212 -10.44 -34.31 1.87
N ASP A 213 -10.57 -33.11 1.32
CA ASP A 213 -9.52 -32.50 0.54
C ASP A 213 -8.52 -31.73 1.41
N GLU A 214 -8.98 -31.28 2.58
CA GLU A 214 -8.17 -30.42 3.44
C GLU A 214 -8.58 -30.54 4.91
N VAL A 215 -7.59 -30.55 5.80
CA VAL A 215 -7.77 -30.52 7.26
C VAL A 215 -7.15 -29.23 7.81
N LEU A 216 -7.96 -28.44 8.52
CA LEU A 216 -7.57 -27.16 9.11
C LEU A 216 -7.43 -27.30 10.62
N PHE A 217 -6.24 -27.02 11.15
CA PHE A 217 -5.96 -27.08 12.59
C PHE A 217 -6.20 -25.71 13.20
N ALA A 218 -7.23 -25.60 14.03
CA ALA A 218 -7.61 -24.39 14.77
C ALA A 218 -7.56 -24.69 16.28
N VAL A 219 -6.38 -25.04 16.74
CA VAL A 219 -6.07 -25.45 18.11
C VAL A 219 -5.05 -24.50 18.74
N ASP A 220 -4.97 -24.51 20.07
CA ASP A 220 -3.97 -23.73 20.78
C ASP A 220 -2.55 -24.22 20.48
N THR A 221 -1.58 -23.33 20.60
CA THR A 221 -0.15 -23.64 20.35
C THR A 221 0.36 -24.82 21.19
N ARG A 222 -0.19 -25.00 22.41
CA ARG A 222 0.17 -26.11 23.31
C ARG A 222 -0.28 -27.45 22.79
N SER A 223 -1.50 -27.52 22.28
CA SER A 223 -2.10 -28.73 21.69
C SER A 223 -1.44 -29.09 20.36
N LEU A 224 -0.99 -28.11 19.59
CA LEU A 224 -0.40 -28.32 18.26
C LEU A 224 0.81 -29.27 18.30
N ALA A 225 1.63 -29.22 19.36
CA ALA A 225 2.79 -30.12 19.51
C ALA A 225 2.39 -31.60 19.66
N GLY A 226 1.20 -31.87 20.22
CA GLY A 226 0.67 -33.23 20.35
C GLY A 226 0.00 -33.81 19.11
N LEU A 227 -0.09 -32.99 18.03
CA LEU A 227 -0.78 -33.37 16.79
C LEU A 227 0.18 -33.75 15.65
N GLU A 228 1.47 -33.95 15.94
CA GLU A 228 2.49 -34.30 14.95
C GLU A 228 2.11 -35.57 14.17
N ASP A 229 1.66 -36.62 14.87
CA ASP A 229 1.25 -37.89 14.27
C ASP A 229 0.06 -37.70 13.30
N ILE A 230 -0.85 -36.80 13.61
CA ILE A 230 -2.01 -36.49 12.75
C ILE A 230 -1.59 -35.71 11.51
N LEU A 231 -0.62 -34.80 11.66
CA LEU A 231 -0.07 -34.06 10.53
C LEU A 231 0.66 -35.01 9.57
N VAL A 232 1.45 -35.95 10.11
CA VAL A 232 2.16 -36.97 9.32
C VAL A 232 1.14 -37.90 8.62
N LEU A 233 0.10 -38.35 9.31
CA LEU A 233 -0.96 -39.15 8.72
C LEU A 233 -1.63 -38.44 7.52
N CYS A 234 -1.96 -37.16 7.68
CA CYS A 234 -2.56 -36.38 6.60
C CYS A 234 -1.60 -36.23 5.40
N ASP A 235 -0.30 -36.09 5.65
CA ASP A 235 0.73 -36.00 4.60
C ASP A 235 0.85 -37.33 3.85
N GLU A 236 0.88 -38.46 4.57
CA GLU A 236 0.89 -39.81 4.00
C GLU A 236 -0.34 -40.12 3.13
N GLU A 237 -1.52 -39.68 3.57
CA GLU A 237 -2.78 -39.82 2.81
C GLU A 237 -2.93 -38.76 1.69
N GLY A 238 -1.93 -37.86 1.54
CA GLY A 238 -1.94 -36.80 0.54
C GLY A 238 -2.98 -35.70 0.79
N VAL A 239 -3.52 -35.61 2.00
CA VAL A 239 -4.51 -34.61 2.41
C VAL A 239 -3.80 -33.34 2.82
N ARG A 240 -4.23 -32.22 2.27
CA ARG A 240 -3.62 -30.93 2.59
C ARG A 240 -3.94 -30.49 4.01
N THR A 241 -2.92 -30.09 4.75
CA THR A 241 -3.07 -29.55 6.10
C THR A 241 -2.77 -28.07 6.14
N ARG A 242 -3.47 -27.32 6.99
CA ARG A 242 -3.18 -25.94 7.35
C ARG A 242 -3.39 -25.71 8.82
N VAL A 243 -2.55 -24.89 9.40
CA VAL A 243 -2.66 -24.47 10.80
C VAL A 243 -3.10 -23.01 10.85
N VAL A 244 -4.11 -22.74 11.67
CA VAL A 244 -4.54 -21.38 11.98
C VAL A 244 -3.48 -20.76 12.89
N VAL A 245 -2.89 -19.67 12.44
CA VAL A 245 -1.83 -18.95 13.17
C VAL A 245 -2.48 -17.84 13.97
N ASP A 246 -3.01 -18.18 15.13
CA ASP A 246 -3.58 -17.24 16.12
C ASP A 246 -2.80 -17.33 17.43
N PHE A 247 -1.46 -17.44 17.33
CA PHE A 247 -0.60 -17.63 18.50
C PHE A 247 -0.54 -16.40 19.41
N PHE A 248 -0.81 -15.21 18.84
CA PHE A 248 -0.76 -13.94 19.53
C PHE A 248 -1.95 -13.07 19.14
N PRO A 249 -3.16 -13.34 19.66
CA PRO A 249 -4.41 -12.67 19.22
C PRO A 249 -4.43 -11.15 19.46
N HIS A 250 -3.50 -10.64 20.29
CA HIS A 250 -3.37 -9.21 20.58
C HIS A 250 -2.27 -8.51 19.78
N ALA A 251 -1.53 -9.23 18.92
CA ALA A 251 -0.51 -8.62 18.08
C ALA A 251 -1.15 -8.06 16.81
N ASN A 252 -1.17 -6.72 16.70
CA ASN A 252 -1.54 -6.01 15.46
C ASN A 252 -0.44 -6.19 14.39
N SER A 253 -0.15 -7.43 14.02
CA SER A 253 0.89 -7.76 13.04
C SER A 253 0.34 -8.70 11.99
N ASP A 254 0.70 -8.43 10.74
CA ASP A 254 0.48 -9.38 9.65
C ASP A 254 1.44 -10.56 9.83
N VAL A 255 0.92 -11.76 9.55
CA VAL A 255 1.68 -13.02 9.66
C VAL A 255 1.91 -13.56 8.27
N TYR A 256 3.16 -13.83 7.92
CA TYR A 256 3.51 -14.44 6.65
C TYR A 256 4.64 -15.46 6.79
N LEU A 257 4.64 -16.43 5.89
CA LEU A 257 5.67 -17.46 5.83
C LEU A 257 6.83 -16.95 4.99
N ASP A 258 8.02 -16.90 5.59
CA ASP A 258 9.28 -16.56 4.96
C ASP A 258 10.22 -17.79 4.93
N ARG A 259 11.36 -17.69 4.29
CA ARG A 259 12.37 -18.75 4.23
C ARG A 259 13.78 -18.20 4.39
N LEU A 260 14.55 -18.80 5.28
CA LEU A 260 15.99 -18.61 5.38
C LEU A 260 16.70 -19.87 4.89
N GLY A 261 17.10 -19.87 3.62
CA GLY A 261 17.59 -21.11 2.97
C GLY A 261 16.49 -22.16 2.87
N SER A 262 16.68 -23.32 3.48
CA SER A 262 15.68 -24.40 3.57
C SER A 262 14.75 -24.28 4.77
N MET A 263 15.04 -23.39 5.73
CA MET A 263 14.29 -23.25 6.98
C MET A 263 13.08 -22.35 6.78
N PRO A 264 11.83 -22.82 7.01
CA PRO A 264 10.65 -21.98 7.00
C PRO A 264 10.61 -21.12 8.27
N LEU A 265 10.29 -19.82 8.09
CA LEU A 265 10.15 -18.85 9.16
C LEU A 265 8.75 -18.27 9.15
N LEU A 266 8.10 -18.24 10.31
CA LEU A 266 6.86 -17.52 10.50
C LEU A 266 7.19 -16.11 10.98
N THR A 267 6.94 -15.13 10.13
CA THR A 267 7.29 -13.73 10.40
C THR A 267 6.05 -12.94 10.83
N PHE A 268 6.18 -12.27 11.97
CA PHE A 268 5.17 -11.34 12.49
C PHE A 268 5.69 -9.92 12.28
N ALA A 269 4.99 -9.11 11.51
CA ALA A 269 5.42 -7.74 11.30
C ALA A 269 4.24 -6.77 11.31
N ALA A 270 4.43 -5.67 12.02
CA ALA A 270 3.45 -4.61 12.23
C ALA A 270 3.62 -3.43 11.25
N THR A 271 4.32 -3.65 10.14
CA THR A 271 4.64 -2.61 9.14
C THR A 271 4.35 -3.12 7.73
N PRO A 272 4.15 -2.25 6.74
CA PRO A 272 3.88 -2.70 5.36
C PRO A 272 4.98 -3.64 4.84
N HIS A 273 4.59 -4.82 4.36
CA HIS A 273 5.53 -5.86 3.88
C HIS A 273 5.66 -5.96 2.39
N ASP A 274 4.93 -5.14 1.64
CA ASP A 274 4.99 -5.19 0.19
C ASP A 274 6.33 -4.60 -0.29
N GLU A 275 7.36 -5.44 -0.33
CA GLU A 275 8.71 -5.05 -0.76
C GLU A 275 8.72 -4.42 -2.15
N ILE A 276 7.85 -4.91 -3.05
CA ILE A 276 7.74 -4.37 -4.41
C ILE A 276 7.20 -2.94 -4.36
N ARG A 277 6.17 -2.68 -3.55
CA ARG A 277 5.64 -1.31 -3.39
C ARG A 277 6.63 -0.39 -2.69
N LEU A 278 7.37 -0.88 -1.69
CA LEU A 278 8.42 -0.12 -1.04
C LEU A 278 9.59 0.19 -1.98
N LEU A 279 9.96 -0.76 -2.86
CA LEU A 279 10.93 -0.53 -3.92
C LEU A 279 10.42 0.50 -4.95
N ALA A 280 9.19 0.35 -5.40
CA ALA A 280 8.55 1.32 -6.31
C ALA A 280 8.52 2.72 -5.68
N LYS A 281 8.14 2.83 -4.38
CA LYS A 281 8.25 4.08 -3.63
C LYS A 281 9.66 4.64 -3.68
N ARG A 282 10.67 3.82 -3.43
CA ARG A 282 12.07 4.26 -3.41
C ARG A 282 12.52 4.79 -4.77
N VAL A 283 12.13 4.12 -5.87
CA VAL A 283 12.43 4.58 -7.23
C VAL A 283 11.77 5.94 -7.49
N VAL A 284 10.47 6.06 -7.19
CA VAL A 284 9.71 7.31 -7.36
C VAL A 284 10.33 8.44 -6.53
N ASP A 285 10.59 8.21 -5.23
CA ASP A 285 11.20 9.21 -4.34
C ASP A 285 12.57 9.67 -4.89
N THR A 286 13.39 8.73 -5.37
CA THR A 286 14.73 9.03 -5.91
C THR A 286 14.65 9.85 -7.20
N VAL A 287 13.79 9.44 -8.15
CA VAL A 287 13.63 10.14 -9.44
C VAL A 287 13.09 11.55 -9.22
N LEU A 288 12.02 11.69 -8.42
CA LEU A 288 11.44 13.00 -8.15
C LEU A 288 12.40 13.90 -7.38
N ALA A 289 13.15 13.37 -6.42
CA ALA A 289 14.16 14.15 -5.69
C ALA A 289 15.32 14.58 -6.60
N ALA A 290 15.78 13.72 -7.53
CA ALA A 290 16.81 14.05 -8.50
C ALA A 290 16.37 15.18 -9.44
N VAL A 291 15.16 15.06 -10.00
CA VAL A 291 14.56 16.07 -10.88
C VAL A 291 14.39 17.40 -10.13
N ALA A 292 13.80 17.35 -8.92
CA ALA A 292 13.59 18.53 -8.10
C ALA A 292 14.94 19.20 -7.75
N LEU A 293 15.94 18.42 -7.37
CA LEU A 293 17.26 18.95 -7.05
C LEU A 293 17.93 19.59 -8.28
N ALA A 294 17.89 18.96 -9.45
CA ALA A 294 18.44 19.51 -10.68
C ALA A 294 17.79 20.86 -11.05
N LEU A 295 16.46 20.98 -10.89
CA LEU A 295 15.73 22.22 -11.14
C LEU A 295 16.00 23.29 -10.10
N LEU A 296 16.20 22.91 -8.82
CA LEU A 296 16.36 23.85 -7.72
C LEU A 296 17.81 24.27 -7.47
N VAL A 297 18.83 23.53 -7.97
CA VAL A 297 20.25 23.87 -7.77
C VAL A 297 20.60 25.33 -8.09
N PRO A 298 20.21 25.96 -9.23
CA PRO A 298 20.53 27.34 -9.49
C PRO A 298 19.93 28.28 -8.44
N PHE A 299 18.71 28.02 -7.99
CA PHE A 299 18.06 28.80 -6.93
C PHE A 299 18.70 28.55 -5.57
N MET A 300 19.14 27.32 -5.29
CA MET A 300 19.86 26.96 -4.06
C MET A 300 21.19 27.71 -3.96
N ILE A 301 21.90 27.89 -5.07
CA ILE A 301 23.14 28.70 -5.12
C ILE A 301 22.83 30.16 -4.77
N LEU A 302 21.74 30.72 -5.32
CA LEU A 302 21.33 32.09 -5.02
C LEU A 302 20.97 32.24 -3.52
N VAL A 303 20.19 31.31 -2.97
CA VAL A 303 19.85 31.28 -1.55
C VAL A 303 21.11 31.15 -0.68
N ALA A 304 22.06 30.31 -1.06
CA ALA A 304 23.33 30.14 -0.36
C ALA A 304 24.13 31.44 -0.30
N LEU A 305 24.18 32.18 -1.41
CA LEU A 305 24.84 33.48 -1.50
C LEU A 305 24.13 34.50 -0.59
N LEU A 306 22.81 34.59 -0.65
CA LEU A 306 22.01 35.46 0.23
C LEU A 306 22.28 35.19 1.72
N ILE A 307 22.30 33.93 2.12
CA ILE A 307 22.62 33.54 3.51
C ILE A 307 24.05 33.97 3.89
N ARG A 308 25.00 33.81 2.97
CA ARG A 308 26.39 34.14 3.23
C ARG A 308 26.62 35.65 3.38
N LEU A 309 25.91 36.44 2.58
CA LEU A 309 26.01 37.90 2.59
C LEU A 309 25.28 38.56 3.75
N THR A 310 24.21 37.95 4.25
CA THR A 310 23.34 38.53 5.29
C THR A 310 23.66 38.09 6.73
N SER A 311 24.44 37.02 6.89
CA SER A 311 24.78 36.53 8.24
C SER A 311 26.09 35.74 8.25
N PRO A 312 26.95 35.91 9.29
CA PRO A 312 28.21 35.18 9.43
C PRO A 312 27.99 33.71 9.79
N GLY A 313 28.76 32.80 9.18
CA GLY A 313 28.76 31.36 9.52
C GLY A 313 28.45 30.44 8.32
N PRO A 314 28.29 29.12 8.54
CA PRO A 314 28.07 28.15 7.47
C PRO A 314 26.68 28.31 6.83
N VAL A 315 26.58 28.10 5.53
CA VAL A 315 25.30 28.20 4.77
C VAL A 315 24.37 27.03 5.11
N ILE A 316 24.93 25.84 5.26
CA ILE A 316 24.20 24.61 5.57
C ILE A 316 24.29 24.32 7.06
N PHE A 317 23.15 24.19 7.69
CA PHE A 317 22.97 23.65 9.02
C PHE A 317 22.90 22.12 8.96
N LYS A 318 23.63 21.47 9.85
CA LYS A 318 23.71 20.01 9.96
C LYS A 318 23.24 19.59 11.34
N GLN A 319 22.40 18.56 11.40
CA GLN A 319 21.93 17.98 12.67
C GLN A 319 21.82 16.46 12.52
N VAL A 320 22.14 15.74 13.59
CA VAL A 320 21.93 14.29 13.62
C VAL A 320 20.45 14.01 13.88
N ARG A 321 19.86 13.15 13.05
CA ARG A 321 18.48 12.69 13.15
C ARG A 321 18.43 11.17 13.11
N CYS A 322 17.30 10.60 13.56
CA CYS A 322 17.00 9.19 13.48
C CYS A 322 16.15 8.89 12.24
N GLY A 323 16.63 7.95 11.44
CA GLY A 323 15.97 7.43 10.23
C GLY A 323 15.37 6.04 10.44
N LEU A 324 15.32 5.26 9.36
CA LEU A 324 14.79 3.90 9.34
C LEU A 324 15.51 3.02 10.40
N ASN A 325 14.72 2.31 11.21
CA ASN A 325 15.17 1.46 12.30
C ASN A 325 16.06 2.19 13.35
N GLY A 326 15.89 3.50 13.49
CA GLY A 326 16.65 4.31 14.44
C GLY A 326 18.08 4.64 13.98
N ARG A 327 18.47 4.30 12.75
CA ARG A 327 19.81 4.62 12.22
C ARG A 327 20.02 6.11 12.19
N ARG A 328 21.13 6.58 12.75
CA ARG A 328 21.48 7.98 12.78
C ARG A 328 21.99 8.44 11.42
N PHE A 329 21.52 9.60 10.94
CA PHE A 329 21.98 10.22 9.70
C PHE A 329 22.14 11.73 9.86
N THR A 330 22.93 12.35 8.98
CA THR A 330 23.13 13.81 8.96
C THR A 330 22.02 14.45 8.12
N PHE A 331 21.20 15.23 8.78
CA PHE A 331 20.10 15.99 8.22
C PHE A 331 20.57 17.38 7.78
N TYR A 332 20.24 17.80 6.56
CA TYR A 332 20.71 19.06 5.98
C TYR A 332 19.58 20.07 5.85
N LYS A 333 19.86 21.31 6.26
CA LYS A 333 18.98 22.48 6.02
C LYS A 333 19.81 23.70 5.63
N PHE A 334 19.20 24.67 4.98
CA PHE A 334 19.77 25.99 4.95
C PHE A 334 19.69 26.62 6.35
N ARG A 335 20.73 27.36 6.69
CA ARG A 335 20.76 28.11 7.94
C ARG A 335 19.73 29.25 7.90
N SER A 336 18.75 29.21 8.77
CA SER A 336 17.72 30.22 8.98
C SER A 336 17.85 30.97 10.28
N MET A 337 18.76 30.54 11.15
CA MET A 337 19.01 31.12 12.48
C MET A 337 20.42 31.68 12.63
N CYS A 338 20.63 32.55 13.64
CA CYS A 338 21.94 33.08 14.01
C CYS A 338 22.90 31.98 14.48
N ARG A 339 24.20 32.28 14.51
CA ARG A 339 25.26 31.30 14.84
C ARG A 339 25.13 30.69 16.21
N ASN A 340 24.74 31.49 17.20
CA ASN A 340 24.59 31.12 18.60
C ASN A 340 23.14 30.71 18.98
N ALA A 341 22.32 30.29 18.01
CA ALA A 341 20.91 29.97 18.22
C ALA A 341 20.68 28.82 19.20
N GLU A 342 21.62 27.86 19.29
CA GLU A 342 21.52 26.73 20.25
C GLU A 342 21.80 27.18 21.68
N GLU A 343 22.78 28.07 21.89
CA GLU A 343 23.09 28.67 23.18
C GLU A 343 21.92 29.50 23.71
N LEU A 344 21.30 30.27 22.81
CA LEU A 344 20.10 31.07 23.13
C LEU A 344 18.85 30.24 23.40
N LYS A 345 18.85 28.99 23.02
CA LYS A 345 17.70 28.11 23.22
C LYS A 345 17.38 27.92 24.70
N ALA A 346 18.40 27.69 25.55
CA ALA A 346 18.20 27.47 26.95
C ALA A 346 17.58 28.70 27.65
N SER A 347 18.02 29.92 27.27
CA SER A 347 17.49 31.17 27.84
C SER A 347 16.05 31.49 27.38
N LEU A 348 15.63 30.92 26.27
CA LEU A 348 14.33 31.15 25.66
C LEU A 348 13.32 30.01 25.93
N GLU A 349 13.70 29.00 26.68
CA GLU A 349 12.87 27.81 26.92
C GLU A 349 11.54 28.12 27.60
N HIS A 350 11.54 29.12 28.48
CA HIS A 350 10.34 29.61 29.17
C HIS A 350 9.30 30.24 28.23
N LEU A 351 9.69 30.67 27.03
CA LEU A 351 8.81 31.23 26.00
C LEU A 351 8.22 30.17 25.06
N SER A 352 8.65 28.93 25.19
CA SER A 352 8.20 27.85 24.33
C SER A 352 6.73 27.50 24.62
N ARG A 353 5.89 27.54 23.60
CA ARG A 353 4.48 27.13 23.70
C ARG A 353 4.28 25.61 23.84
N ARG A 354 5.35 24.81 23.74
CA ARG A 354 5.28 23.35 23.76
C ARG A 354 6.31 22.75 24.70
N SER A 355 5.89 21.76 25.46
CA SER A 355 6.74 21.02 26.37
C SER A 355 7.70 20.05 25.67
N THR A 356 7.32 19.53 24.51
CA THR A 356 8.04 18.46 23.81
C THR A 356 8.78 18.89 22.55
N ALA A 357 8.40 20.04 21.96
CA ALA A 357 9.08 20.59 20.78
C ALA A 357 9.22 22.09 20.96
N PHE A 358 10.45 22.57 21.09
CA PHE A 358 10.76 23.98 21.27
C PHE A 358 10.23 24.83 20.12
N LYS A 359 9.29 25.74 20.37
CA LYS A 359 8.74 26.66 19.39
C LYS A 359 8.26 27.97 20.01
N ILE A 360 8.75 29.07 19.45
CA ILE A 360 8.42 30.44 19.88
C ILE A 360 7.83 31.19 18.69
N PRO A 361 6.68 31.90 18.83
CA PRO A 361 6.21 32.84 17.84
C PRO A 361 7.21 33.97 17.67
N ASN A 362 7.52 34.38 16.43
CA ASN A 362 8.53 35.38 16.13
C ASN A 362 9.88 35.12 16.81
N ASP A 363 10.41 33.90 16.66
CA ASP A 363 11.65 33.43 17.25
C ASP A 363 12.80 34.45 16.99
N PRO A 364 13.36 35.08 18.05
CA PRO A 364 14.39 36.12 17.91
C PRO A 364 15.72 35.61 17.33
N ARG A 365 15.90 34.29 17.25
CA ARG A 365 17.06 33.63 16.67
C ARG A 365 17.06 33.64 15.14
N LEU A 366 15.91 33.95 14.52
CA LEU A 366 15.77 33.99 13.05
C LEU A 366 16.57 35.14 12.45
N THR A 367 17.29 34.86 11.37
CA THR A 367 17.87 35.91 10.55
C THR A 367 16.79 36.56 9.68
N PRO A 368 16.98 37.81 9.18
CA PRO A 368 16.01 38.44 8.29
C PRO A 368 15.66 37.59 7.07
N VAL A 369 16.66 37.00 6.41
CA VAL A 369 16.46 36.06 5.30
C VAL A 369 15.85 34.76 5.79
N GLY A 370 16.25 34.28 6.96
CA GLY A 370 15.77 33.04 7.57
C GLY A 370 14.26 33.02 7.81
N HIS A 371 13.66 34.14 8.09
CA HIS A 371 12.21 34.29 8.21
C HIS A 371 11.50 33.89 6.91
N TYR A 372 11.96 34.42 5.76
CA TYR A 372 11.40 34.08 4.46
C TYR A 372 11.70 32.62 4.06
N LEU A 373 12.92 32.14 4.34
CA LEU A 373 13.28 30.75 4.06
C LEU A 373 12.32 29.77 4.76
N ARG A 374 12.00 30.00 6.03
CA ARG A 374 11.06 29.18 6.79
C ARG A 374 9.63 29.32 6.28
N LYS A 375 9.18 30.54 6.03
CA LYS A 375 7.82 30.82 5.54
C LYS A 375 7.49 29.98 4.28
N PHE A 376 8.44 29.87 3.35
CA PHE A 376 8.28 29.14 2.10
C PHE A 376 8.93 27.75 2.13
N SER A 377 9.40 27.26 3.30
CA SER A 377 10.09 25.98 3.46
C SER A 377 11.31 25.79 2.56
N ILE A 378 11.92 26.90 2.09
CA ILE A 378 13.14 26.89 1.26
C ILE A 378 14.33 26.34 2.05
N ASP A 379 14.33 26.56 3.37
CA ASP A 379 15.35 26.01 4.28
C ASP A 379 15.40 24.48 4.25
N GLU A 380 14.35 23.80 3.79
CA GLU A 380 14.25 22.36 3.72
C GLU A 380 14.73 21.73 2.40
N TRP A 381 14.99 22.54 1.34
CA TRP A 381 15.45 22.02 0.04
C TRP A 381 16.70 21.14 0.10
N PRO A 382 17.72 21.42 0.94
CA PRO A 382 18.88 20.54 1.05
C PRO A 382 18.55 19.11 1.50
N GLN A 383 17.38 18.86 2.09
CA GLN A 383 16.94 17.52 2.47
C GLN A 383 16.64 16.63 1.26
N LEU A 384 16.42 17.19 0.07
CA LEU A 384 16.34 16.42 -1.18
C LEU A 384 17.60 15.57 -1.39
N TRP A 385 18.75 16.05 -0.93
CA TRP A 385 19.99 15.27 -0.93
C TRP A 385 19.91 14.06 0.01
N ASN A 386 19.27 14.21 1.18
CA ASN A 386 19.01 13.08 2.07
C ASN A 386 18.05 12.04 1.45
N VAL A 387 17.07 12.50 0.65
CA VAL A 387 16.20 11.61 -0.10
C VAL A 387 16.98 10.83 -1.15
N LEU A 388 17.85 11.48 -1.93
CA LEU A 388 18.72 10.82 -2.91
C LEU A 388 19.63 9.76 -2.27
N LYS A 389 20.25 10.09 -1.13
CA LYS A 389 21.10 9.15 -0.38
C LYS A 389 20.34 7.96 0.17
N GLY A 390 19.02 8.06 0.37
CA GLY A 390 18.19 7.03 0.96
C GLY A 390 18.01 7.14 2.47
N ASP A 391 18.52 8.19 3.10
CA ASP A 391 18.29 8.48 4.51
C ASP A 391 16.83 8.87 4.75
N MET A 392 16.20 9.53 3.77
CA MET A 392 14.84 10.03 3.81
C MET A 392 14.01 9.57 2.59
N ALA A 393 12.71 9.80 2.67
CA ALA A 393 11.70 9.68 1.63
C ALA A 393 11.09 11.07 1.34
N LEU A 394 10.39 11.24 0.23
CA LEU A 394 9.60 12.47 0.02
C LEU A 394 8.45 12.56 0.99
N VAL A 395 7.74 11.44 1.23
CA VAL A 395 6.64 11.34 2.19
C VAL A 395 6.96 10.30 3.25
N GLY A 396 6.79 10.66 4.52
CA GLY A 396 7.04 9.76 5.64
C GLY A 396 6.90 10.48 6.99
N PRO A 397 7.07 9.77 8.10
CA PRO A 397 7.11 10.38 9.43
C PRO A 397 8.21 11.44 9.53
N ARG A 398 8.02 12.47 10.36
CA ARG A 398 9.06 13.48 10.56
C ARG A 398 10.32 12.87 11.16
N PRO A 399 11.55 13.23 10.70
CA PRO A 399 12.79 12.76 11.29
C PRO A 399 12.98 13.32 12.70
N ALA A 400 13.02 12.43 13.70
CA ALA A 400 13.18 12.78 15.10
C ALA A 400 14.66 13.01 15.49
N VAL A 401 14.92 13.79 16.52
CA VAL A 401 16.26 13.92 17.13
C VAL A 401 16.51 12.74 18.08
N PRO A 402 17.79 12.29 18.28
CA PRO A 402 18.09 11.18 19.16
C PRO A 402 17.50 11.29 20.58
N PRO A 403 17.58 12.43 21.28
CA PRO A 403 16.99 12.56 22.62
C PRO A 403 15.44 12.40 22.63
N GLU A 404 14.76 12.76 21.54
CA GLU A 404 13.33 12.55 21.40
C GLU A 404 13.01 11.05 21.32
N VAL A 405 13.80 10.30 20.54
CA VAL A 405 13.63 8.86 20.33
C VAL A 405 13.93 8.07 21.61
N GLU A 406 14.87 8.50 22.41
CA GLU A 406 15.20 7.88 23.70
C GLU A 406 14.01 7.91 24.67
N ASN A 407 13.19 8.97 24.60
CA ASN A 407 12.00 9.17 25.42
C ASN A 407 10.71 8.58 24.84
N TYR A 408 10.78 7.84 23.70
CA TYR A 408 9.61 7.25 23.08
C TYR A 408 9.04 6.10 23.91
N LYS A 409 7.72 6.10 24.11
CA LYS A 409 6.96 4.94 24.59
C LYS A 409 7.02 3.81 23.55
N GLY A 410 6.83 2.55 23.97
CA GLY A 410 6.96 1.39 23.08
C GLY A 410 6.20 1.51 21.75
N TRP A 411 4.93 1.93 21.80
CA TRP A 411 4.11 2.10 20.59
C TRP A 411 4.62 3.22 19.65
N GLN A 412 5.26 4.26 20.18
CA GLN A 412 5.80 5.38 19.41
C GLN A 412 7.03 4.98 18.60
N ARG A 413 7.76 3.95 19.04
CA ARG A 413 8.97 3.45 18.34
C ARG A 413 8.65 2.84 16.98
N ARG A 414 7.41 2.40 16.73
CA ARG A 414 6.94 1.94 15.40
C ARG A 414 7.16 2.99 14.30
N ARG A 415 7.16 4.28 14.66
CA ARG A 415 7.45 5.39 13.75
C ARG A 415 8.80 5.23 13.04
N LEU A 416 9.78 4.65 13.70
CA LEU A 416 11.12 4.42 13.16
C LEU A 416 11.16 3.26 12.14
N ARG A 417 10.09 2.50 11.98
CA ARG A 417 10.03 1.39 11.02
C ARG A 417 9.77 1.83 9.59
N MET A 418 9.61 3.12 9.35
CA MET A 418 9.49 3.71 8.02
C MET A 418 10.51 4.83 7.84
N ARG A 419 10.99 5.03 6.59
CA ARG A 419 11.91 6.15 6.30
C ARG A 419 11.23 7.47 6.60
N PRO A 420 11.91 8.40 7.29
CA PRO A 420 11.37 9.72 7.55
C PRO A 420 11.19 10.51 6.25
N GLY A 421 10.15 11.34 6.20
CA GLY A 421 9.79 12.11 5.01
C GLY A 421 10.19 13.56 5.07
N LEU A 422 10.31 14.17 3.88
CA LEU A 422 10.38 15.62 3.70
C LEU A 422 9.02 16.24 4.03
N THR A 423 7.91 15.59 3.68
CA THR A 423 6.56 15.93 4.09
C THR A 423 5.86 14.73 4.75
N CYS A 424 4.75 14.98 5.43
CA CYS A 424 4.05 14.01 6.25
C CYS A 424 2.54 14.28 6.31
N LEU A 425 1.77 13.31 6.82
CA LEU A 425 0.32 13.41 6.90
C LEU A 425 -0.15 14.58 7.77
N TRP A 426 0.46 14.82 8.91
CA TRP A 426 0.07 15.91 9.82
C TRP A 426 0.45 17.29 9.27
N ALA A 427 1.43 17.41 8.38
CA ALA A 427 1.73 18.65 7.68
C ALA A 427 0.53 19.18 6.90
N LEU A 428 -0.43 18.31 6.55
CA LEU A 428 -1.68 18.65 5.87
C LEU A 428 -2.81 19.12 6.82
N LYS A 429 -2.73 18.89 8.14
CA LYS A 429 -3.81 19.21 9.08
C LYS A 429 -3.53 20.40 10.00
N GLY A 430 -2.50 21.18 9.69
CA GLY A 430 -2.15 22.38 10.46
C GLY A 430 -0.93 22.14 11.35
N ARG A 431 0.24 22.27 10.75
CA ARG A 431 1.61 22.05 11.29
C ARG A 431 1.81 22.45 12.76
N ASP A 432 1.17 23.51 13.20
CA ASP A 432 1.56 24.21 14.43
C ASP A 432 0.57 24.14 15.58
N ASN A 433 -0.64 23.63 15.34
CA ASN A 433 -1.70 23.59 16.35
C ASN A 433 -1.96 22.21 16.97
N LEU A 434 -1.16 21.20 16.57
CA LEU A 434 -1.35 19.83 17.04
C LEU A 434 -0.41 19.51 18.21
N ASP A 435 -0.95 18.83 19.22
CA ASP A 435 -0.15 18.26 20.31
C ASP A 435 0.72 17.08 19.84
N PHE A 436 1.73 16.76 20.62
CA PHE A 436 2.71 15.72 20.30
C PHE A 436 2.06 14.33 20.13
N GLU A 437 1.09 14.01 20.96
CA GLU A 437 0.43 12.71 20.90
C GLU A 437 -0.41 12.55 19.62
N THR A 438 -1.09 13.60 19.21
CA THR A 438 -1.83 13.64 17.94
C THR A 438 -0.90 13.51 16.73
N TRP A 439 0.28 14.12 16.77
CA TRP A 439 1.31 13.89 15.75
C TRP A 439 1.69 12.42 15.63
N MET A 440 1.99 11.79 16.77
CA MET A 440 2.36 10.39 16.81
C MET A 440 1.26 9.50 16.27
N LYS A 441 0.00 9.74 16.66
CA LYS A 441 -1.15 9.01 16.14
C LYS A 441 -1.30 9.15 14.62
N MET A 442 -1.05 10.34 14.07
CA MET A 442 -1.08 10.56 12.62
C MET A 442 0.07 9.86 11.88
N ASP A 443 1.27 9.85 12.45
CA ASP A 443 2.38 9.10 11.88
C ASP A 443 2.10 7.59 11.91
N MET A 444 1.48 7.06 12.98
CA MET A 444 1.00 5.67 13.02
C MET A 444 -0.08 5.42 11.98
N GLN A 445 -1.07 6.31 11.87
CA GLN A 445 -2.12 6.20 10.85
C GLN A 445 -1.55 6.17 9.42
N TYR A 446 -0.50 6.96 9.16
CA TYR A 446 0.18 6.93 7.88
C TYR A 446 0.87 5.59 7.63
N ILE A 447 1.57 5.05 8.63
CA ILE A 447 2.28 3.76 8.54
C ILE A 447 1.28 2.61 8.30
N ASP A 448 0.21 2.57 9.09
CA ASP A 448 -0.80 1.50 9.03
C ASP A 448 -1.61 1.51 7.72
N LYS A 449 -1.84 2.69 7.14
CA LYS A 449 -2.63 2.86 5.90
C LYS A 449 -1.78 3.25 4.70
N TRP A 450 -0.48 3.04 4.79
CA TRP A 450 0.43 3.45 3.73
C TRP A 450 0.07 2.83 2.38
N SER A 451 0.12 3.66 1.36
CA SER A 451 -0.01 3.28 -0.04
C SER A 451 0.64 4.34 -0.92
N LEU A 452 1.09 3.97 -2.13
CA LEU A 452 1.60 4.94 -3.10
C LEU A 452 0.58 6.05 -3.43
N ALA A 453 -0.71 5.70 -3.47
CA ALA A 453 -1.77 6.68 -3.68
C ALA A 453 -1.87 7.71 -2.53
N LEU A 454 -1.63 7.28 -1.29
CA LEU A 454 -1.58 8.18 -0.14
C LEU A 454 -0.38 9.12 -0.23
N ASP A 455 0.79 8.63 -0.65
CA ASP A 455 1.97 9.45 -0.87
C ASP A 455 1.72 10.54 -1.92
N TRP A 456 1.16 10.17 -3.08
CA TRP A 456 0.78 11.14 -4.10
C TRP A 456 -0.22 12.18 -3.60
N LYS A 457 -1.22 11.74 -2.84
CA LYS A 457 -2.19 12.67 -2.22
C LYS A 457 -1.49 13.67 -1.30
N ILE A 458 -0.56 13.21 -0.46
CA ILE A 458 0.18 14.08 0.46
C ILE A 458 1.07 15.04 -0.32
N LEU A 459 1.81 14.57 -1.32
CA LEU A 459 2.67 15.42 -2.17
C LEU A 459 1.88 16.52 -2.86
N LEU A 460 0.79 16.17 -3.55
CA LEU A 460 -0.05 17.12 -4.28
C LEU A 460 -0.66 18.19 -3.35
N LEU A 461 -1.08 17.80 -2.15
CA LEU A 461 -1.65 18.73 -1.16
C LEU A 461 -0.56 19.57 -0.45
N THR A 462 0.70 19.15 -0.47
CA THR A 462 1.82 19.91 0.11
C THR A 462 2.22 21.09 -0.77
N ILE A 463 2.19 20.94 -2.10
CA ILE A 463 2.62 21.97 -3.06
C ILE A 463 1.93 23.34 -2.81
N PRO A 464 0.58 23.44 -2.82
CA PRO A 464 -0.07 24.73 -2.62
C PRO A 464 0.20 25.33 -1.23
N ARG A 465 0.47 24.52 -0.21
CA ARG A 465 0.80 24.99 1.15
C ARG A 465 2.19 25.61 1.22
N VAL A 466 3.17 24.99 0.56
CA VAL A 466 4.53 25.53 0.45
C VAL A 466 4.50 26.86 -0.32
N LEU A 467 3.77 26.94 -1.42
CA LEU A 467 3.66 28.15 -2.25
C LEU A 467 2.94 29.30 -1.51
N THR A 468 1.94 29.00 -0.72
CA THR A 468 1.17 30.03 0.03
C THR A 468 1.79 30.41 1.37
N GLY A 469 2.78 29.62 1.86
CA GLY A 469 3.39 29.84 3.18
C GLY A 469 2.40 29.66 4.36
N LYS A 470 1.20 29.09 4.12
CA LYS A 470 0.18 28.88 5.17
C LYS A 470 0.63 27.80 6.16
N GLY A 471 0.69 28.17 7.44
CA GLY A 471 1.05 27.27 8.53
C GLY A 471 2.54 27.12 8.78
N ALA A 472 3.39 27.96 8.22
CA ALA A 472 4.80 28.10 8.56
C ALA A 472 4.97 29.39 9.41
N HIS A 473 5.30 29.21 10.68
CA HIS A 473 5.63 30.31 11.61
C HIS A 473 6.96 30.03 12.27
#